data_0071361247c0e4bb786a840cc35dda0f
#
_entry.id   0071361247c0e4bb786a840cc35dda0f
#
_cell.length_a   1.000
_cell.length_b   1.000
_cell.length_c   1.000
_cell.angle_alpha   90.00
_cell.angle_beta   90.00
_cell.angle_gamma   90.00
#
_symmetry.space_group_name_H-M   'P 1'
#
loop_
_entity.id
_entity.type
_entity.pdbx_description
1 polymer ?
#
loop_
_entity_poly.entity_id
_entity_poly.type
_entity_poly.pdbx_seq_one_letter_code
_entity_poly.pdbx_strand_id
1 'polypeptide(L)'
;SLEDYLGVLPDHFKEFGVENRHIDLHIQKRLPANWKAAAEAFLEAYHVRETHAGGREGTEVATQYDVFGENVSRFIHTVGSPCPLTTPPPSEQALLEKLFVRGREDEEPPIVPHGSTARDVYADIVRRQFEEKYDQSFSHVSTAQVLDSIEYFLFPNMFLFPGLSLPMVYRFRPDPSDPDHCLFDLLFLRPNPMDAEPPPPPEPVFVDVHQSYMEVEGIGRLGAVYDEDTSNLAAQTRGFKSSIKSGQTLGNYQEIRARHLHKMIDKYLGA
;
A
#
# COMPACT_ATOMS: atom_id res chain seq x y z
N SER A 1 2.77 25.53 -10.83
CA SER A 1 1.36 25.10 -11.07
C SER A 1 1.10 23.80 -10.32
N LEU A 2 -0.16 23.35 -10.28
CA LEU A 2 -0.49 22.02 -9.75
C LEU A 2 0.13 20.91 -10.61
N GLU A 3 0.16 21.07 -11.92
CA GLU A 3 0.78 20.12 -12.85
C GLU A 3 2.27 19.94 -12.58
N ASP A 4 3.00 21.05 -12.36
CA ASP A 4 4.42 20.99 -12.01
C ASP A 4 4.64 20.27 -10.68
N TYR A 5 3.73 20.48 -9.72
CA TYR A 5 3.80 19.82 -8.41
C TYR A 5 3.54 18.31 -8.50
N LEU A 6 2.56 17.91 -9.30
CA LEU A 6 2.21 16.50 -9.50
C LEU A 6 3.24 15.74 -10.34
N GLY A 7 4.03 16.43 -11.16
CA GLY A 7 5.10 15.85 -11.96
C GLY A 7 4.62 14.70 -12.85
N VAL A 8 5.12 13.49 -12.62
CA VAL A 8 4.81 12.30 -13.44
C VAL A 8 3.43 11.68 -13.17
N LEU A 9 2.75 12.05 -12.08
CA LEU A 9 1.51 11.39 -11.66
C LEU A 9 0.41 11.43 -12.72
N PRO A 10 0.11 12.58 -13.39
CA PRO A 10 -0.96 12.62 -14.38
C PRO A 10 -0.73 11.64 -15.53
N ASP A 11 0.52 11.49 -16.00
CA ASP A 11 0.85 10.58 -17.09
C ASP A 11 0.84 9.12 -16.64
N HIS A 12 1.40 8.82 -15.47
CA HIS A 12 1.44 7.46 -14.94
C HIS A 12 0.05 6.94 -14.56
N PHE A 13 -0.88 7.81 -14.16
CA PHE A 13 -2.20 7.39 -13.69
C PHE A 13 -3.22 7.19 -14.80
N LYS A 14 -2.96 7.65 -16.02
CA LYS A 14 -3.87 7.45 -17.18
C LYS A 14 -4.24 5.98 -17.39
N GLU A 15 -3.24 5.09 -17.23
CA GLU A 15 -3.43 3.65 -17.44
C GLU A 15 -4.20 2.95 -16.32
N PHE A 16 -4.45 3.63 -15.21
CA PHE A 16 -5.14 3.06 -14.06
C PHE A 16 -6.60 3.50 -13.92
N GLY A 17 -7.03 4.51 -14.69
CA GLY A 17 -8.39 5.04 -14.65
C GLY A 17 -8.81 5.54 -13.25
N VAL A 18 -7.88 6.15 -12.51
CA VAL A 18 -8.13 6.60 -11.13
C VAL A 18 -9.23 7.65 -11.06
N GLU A 19 -9.37 8.47 -12.10
CA GLU A 19 -10.42 9.47 -12.25
C GLU A 19 -11.84 8.88 -12.32
N ASN A 20 -11.93 7.58 -12.64
CA ASN A 20 -13.19 6.84 -12.71
C ASN A 20 -13.48 6.05 -11.43
N ARG A 21 -12.98 6.52 -10.28
CA ARG A 21 -13.20 5.88 -8.99
C ARG A 21 -13.80 6.85 -7.98
N HIS A 22 -14.54 6.30 -7.02
CA HIS A 22 -15.05 7.03 -5.85
C HIS A 22 -14.51 6.45 -4.56
N ILE A 23 -14.60 7.21 -3.48
CA ILE A 23 -14.26 6.75 -2.13
C ILE A 23 -15.44 5.93 -1.61
N ASP A 24 -15.18 4.65 -1.31
CA ASP A 24 -16.17 3.70 -0.80
C ASP A 24 -16.14 3.60 0.73
N LEU A 25 -14.95 3.68 1.32
CA LEU A 25 -14.77 3.64 2.77
C LEU A 25 -13.67 4.64 3.16
N HIS A 26 -13.93 5.45 4.18
CA HIS A 26 -12.97 6.36 4.78
C HIS A 26 -12.79 6.00 6.25
N ILE A 27 -11.59 5.57 6.63
CA ILE A 27 -11.22 5.29 8.02
C ILE A 27 -10.23 6.35 8.47
N GLN A 28 -10.43 6.88 9.68
CA GLN A 28 -9.47 7.77 10.30
C GLN A 28 -9.07 7.22 11.66
N LYS A 29 -7.77 6.93 11.84
CA LYS A 29 -7.23 6.45 13.10
C LYS A 29 -6.18 7.40 13.65
N ARG A 30 -6.20 7.61 14.98
CA ARG A 30 -5.12 8.28 15.69
C ARG A 30 -4.01 7.28 15.97
N LEU A 31 -2.78 7.56 15.52
CA LEU A 31 -1.61 6.68 15.71
C LEU A 31 -0.65 7.26 16.75
N PRO A 32 0.00 6.41 17.57
CA PRO A 32 0.92 6.83 18.63
C PRO A 32 2.34 7.08 18.08
N ALA A 33 2.44 7.88 17.04
CA ALA A 33 3.70 8.27 16.39
C ALA A 33 3.57 9.64 15.72
N ASN A 34 4.67 10.36 15.63
CA ASN A 34 4.75 11.54 14.77
C ASN A 34 4.42 11.18 13.32
N TRP A 35 3.73 12.07 12.61
CA TRP A 35 3.27 11.80 11.24
C TRP A 35 4.40 11.42 10.25
N LYS A 36 5.62 11.96 10.44
CA LYS A 36 6.78 11.61 9.61
C LYS A 36 7.24 10.18 9.89
N ALA A 37 7.36 9.82 11.18
CA ALA A 37 7.74 8.48 11.57
C ALA A 37 6.70 7.43 11.12
N ALA A 38 5.42 7.76 11.23
CA ALA A 38 4.36 6.90 10.72
C ALA A 38 4.41 6.77 9.19
N ALA A 39 4.62 7.88 8.46
CA ALA A 39 4.75 7.86 7.00
C ALA A 39 5.99 7.06 6.54
N GLU A 40 7.13 7.17 7.24
CA GLU A 40 8.35 6.44 6.90
C GLU A 40 8.16 4.92 6.90
N ALA A 41 7.32 4.39 7.80
CA ALA A 41 7.01 2.96 7.87
C ALA A 41 6.28 2.43 6.62
N PHE A 42 5.75 3.32 5.77
CA PHE A 42 5.07 2.98 4.52
C PHE A 42 5.85 3.43 3.27
N LEU A 43 7.02 4.04 3.42
CA LEU A 43 7.87 4.43 2.29
C LEU A 43 8.78 3.31 1.79
N GLU A 44 8.80 2.18 2.47
CA GLU A 44 9.59 1.00 2.12
C GLU A 44 8.71 -0.25 2.16
N ALA A 45 9.18 -1.36 1.61
CA ALA A 45 8.45 -2.61 1.58
C ALA A 45 9.26 -3.80 2.15
N TYR A 46 10.46 -3.57 2.69
CA TYR A 46 11.25 -4.65 3.26
C TYR A 46 10.70 -5.15 4.60
N HIS A 47 9.89 -4.36 5.31
CA HIS A 47 9.21 -4.78 6.53
C HIS A 47 8.20 -5.93 6.30
N VAL A 48 7.64 -6.04 5.10
CA VAL A 48 6.61 -7.04 4.77
C VAL A 48 6.98 -8.44 5.23
N ARG A 49 8.25 -8.82 5.06
CA ARG A 49 8.73 -10.14 5.44
C ARG A 49 8.70 -10.40 6.95
N GLU A 50 8.98 -9.39 7.77
CA GLU A 50 9.15 -9.55 9.22
C GLU A 50 7.89 -9.11 9.98
N THR A 51 7.14 -8.17 9.44
CA THR A 51 5.94 -7.60 10.07
C THR A 51 4.71 -8.45 9.78
N HIS A 52 4.54 -8.91 8.53
CA HIS A 52 3.34 -9.68 8.15
C HIS A 52 3.59 -11.17 8.22
N ALA A 53 2.96 -11.84 9.18
CA ALA A 53 3.14 -13.27 9.41
C ALA A 53 2.83 -14.16 8.18
N GLY A 54 1.89 -13.73 7.32
CA GLY A 54 1.52 -14.41 6.07
C GLY A 54 2.28 -13.95 4.81
N GLY A 55 3.12 -12.90 4.90
CA GLY A 55 3.77 -12.26 3.75
C GLY A 55 5.04 -12.93 3.25
N ARG A 56 5.64 -13.82 4.04
CA ARG A 56 7.00 -14.32 3.83
C ARG A 56 7.22 -15.17 2.56
N GLU A 57 6.19 -15.73 1.98
CA GLU A 57 6.33 -16.77 0.96
C GLU A 57 5.62 -16.47 -0.37
N GLY A 58 5.05 -15.32 -0.54
CA GLY A 58 4.30 -14.97 -1.75
C GLY A 58 4.69 -13.64 -2.36
N THR A 59 5.72 -13.01 -1.82
CA THR A 59 6.15 -11.69 -2.29
C THR A 59 7.65 -11.65 -2.53
N GLU A 60 8.04 -10.99 -3.61
CA GLU A 60 9.44 -10.67 -3.89
C GLU A 60 9.96 -9.71 -2.82
N VAL A 61 11.17 -9.95 -2.30
CA VAL A 61 11.81 -9.04 -1.33
C VAL A 61 12.51 -7.89 -2.01
N ALA A 62 12.93 -8.08 -3.26
CA ALA A 62 13.56 -7.03 -4.06
C ALA A 62 12.49 -6.08 -4.62
N THR A 63 12.28 -4.98 -3.91
CA THR A 63 11.34 -3.93 -4.32
C THR A 63 12.06 -2.90 -5.18
N GLN A 64 11.42 -2.48 -6.26
CA GLN A 64 11.91 -1.36 -7.07
C GLN A 64 11.50 -0.05 -6.40
N TYR A 65 12.45 0.89 -6.31
CA TYR A 65 12.24 2.22 -5.76
C TYR A 65 12.66 3.28 -6.77
N ASP A 66 11.78 4.27 -6.98
CA ASP A 66 11.98 5.38 -7.90
C ASP A 66 11.75 6.72 -7.19
N VAL A 67 12.48 7.74 -7.61
CA VAL A 67 12.26 9.14 -7.22
C VAL A 67 12.08 9.97 -8.49
N PHE A 68 10.98 10.68 -8.59
CA PHE A 68 10.61 11.50 -9.75
C PHE A 68 10.60 12.98 -9.38
N GLY A 69 11.64 13.68 -9.74
CA GLY A 69 11.75 15.11 -9.44
C GLY A 69 11.77 15.39 -7.94
N GLU A 70 10.91 16.33 -7.51
CA GLU A 70 10.94 16.83 -6.12
C GLU A 70 9.86 16.23 -5.23
N ASN A 71 8.63 16.06 -5.74
CA ASN A 71 7.49 15.79 -4.88
C ASN A 71 6.99 14.34 -4.95
N VAL A 72 7.51 13.55 -5.89
CA VAL A 72 6.96 12.23 -6.19
C VAL A 72 8.03 11.16 -6.04
N SER A 73 7.67 10.07 -5.38
CA SER A 73 8.45 8.83 -5.39
C SER A 73 7.52 7.63 -5.49
N ARG A 74 8.07 6.46 -5.85
CA ARG A 74 7.29 5.24 -6.04
C ARG A 74 8.05 4.04 -5.51
N PHE A 75 7.34 3.02 -5.04
CA PHE A 75 7.83 1.66 -5.09
C PHE A 75 6.92 0.76 -5.92
N ILE A 76 7.49 -0.32 -6.43
CA ILE A 76 6.77 -1.46 -6.98
C ILE A 76 7.23 -2.70 -6.22
N HIS A 77 6.32 -3.27 -5.45
CA HIS A 77 6.55 -4.50 -4.71
C HIS A 77 5.80 -5.64 -5.39
N THR A 78 6.56 -6.56 -5.98
CA THR A 78 6.02 -7.65 -6.79
C THR A 78 5.28 -8.66 -5.90
N VAL A 79 4.05 -9.00 -6.28
CA VAL A 79 3.22 -10.01 -5.61
C VAL A 79 3.15 -11.28 -6.45
N GLY A 80 3.26 -12.44 -5.80
CA GLY A 80 3.12 -13.73 -6.47
C GLY A 80 4.40 -14.27 -7.13
N SER A 81 5.55 -13.68 -6.80
CA SER A 81 6.87 -14.21 -7.17
C SER A 81 7.52 -14.90 -5.96
N PRO A 82 8.32 -15.95 -6.18
CA PRO A 82 9.03 -16.60 -5.09
C PRO A 82 9.98 -15.63 -4.36
N CYS A 83 9.93 -15.61 -3.04
CA CYS A 83 10.91 -14.85 -2.25
C CYS A 83 12.31 -15.47 -2.44
N PRO A 84 13.32 -14.72 -2.91
CA PRO A 84 14.67 -15.25 -3.17
C PRO A 84 15.39 -15.71 -1.90
N LEU A 85 14.89 -15.33 -0.73
CA LEU A 85 15.45 -15.75 0.57
C LEU A 85 14.82 -17.04 1.10
N THR A 86 13.86 -17.62 0.39
CA THR A 86 13.26 -18.92 0.75
C THR A 86 14.02 -20.05 0.09
N THR A 87 14.52 -21.00 0.90
CA THR A 87 15.30 -22.14 0.40
C THR A 87 14.72 -23.45 0.94
N PRO A 88 14.31 -24.39 0.09
CA PRO A 88 14.21 -24.25 -1.37
C PRO A 88 13.08 -23.28 -1.76
N PRO A 89 13.13 -22.69 -2.96
CA PRO A 89 12.04 -21.85 -3.43
C PRO A 89 10.76 -22.69 -3.57
N PRO A 90 9.59 -22.12 -3.26
CA PRO A 90 8.30 -22.81 -3.44
C PRO A 90 8.07 -23.14 -4.93
N SER A 91 7.36 -24.23 -5.20
CA SER A 91 6.87 -24.49 -6.56
C SER A 91 5.80 -23.47 -6.95
N GLU A 92 5.58 -23.28 -8.26
CA GLU A 92 4.51 -22.39 -8.75
C GLU A 92 3.14 -22.82 -8.20
N GLN A 93 2.87 -24.13 -8.07
CA GLN A 93 1.62 -24.63 -7.48
C GLN A 93 1.50 -24.25 -6.01
N ALA A 94 2.55 -24.47 -5.19
CA ALA A 94 2.54 -24.10 -3.78
C ALA A 94 2.40 -22.58 -3.57
N LEU A 95 2.97 -21.78 -4.48
CA LEU A 95 2.84 -20.33 -4.45
C LEU A 95 1.41 -19.90 -4.80
N LEU A 96 0.80 -20.51 -5.82
CA LEU A 96 -0.60 -20.24 -6.19
C LEU A 96 -1.56 -20.60 -5.05
N GLU A 97 -1.38 -21.76 -4.41
CA GLU A 97 -2.18 -22.18 -3.27
C GLU A 97 -2.18 -21.12 -2.15
N LYS A 98 -1.02 -20.57 -1.82
CA LYS A 98 -0.92 -19.51 -0.81
C LYS A 98 -1.60 -18.19 -1.22
N LEU A 99 -1.48 -17.80 -2.47
CA LEU A 99 -2.16 -16.61 -2.99
C LEU A 99 -3.67 -16.80 -3.01
N PHE A 100 -4.10 -18.01 -3.41
CA PHE A 100 -5.51 -18.33 -3.64
C PHE A 100 -6.32 -18.41 -2.34
N VAL A 101 -5.77 -19.00 -1.29
CA VAL A 101 -6.43 -19.16 0.03
C VAL A 101 -6.80 -17.81 0.67
N ARG A 102 -6.15 -16.72 0.25
CA ARG A 102 -6.48 -15.37 0.73
C ARG A 102 -7.91 -14.96 0.37
N GLY A 103 -8.90 -15.37 1.20
CA GLY A 103 -10.33 -15.05 1.04
C GLY A 103 -11.18 -16.10 0.36
N ARG A 104 -10.64 -17.32 0.19
CA ARG A 104 -11.30 -18.45 -0.47
C ARG A 104 -10.99 -19.77 0.23
N GLU A 105 -11.14 -19.79 1.56
CA GLU A 105 -10.79 -20.98 2.36
C GLU A 105 -11.59 -22.24 1.98
N ASP A 106 -12.76 -22.05 1.36
CA ASP A 106 -13.66 -23.14 0.96
C ASP A 106 -13.52 -23.54 -0.54
N GLU A 107 -12.58 -22.91 -1.27
CA GLU A 107 -12.38 -23.19 -2.69
C GLU A 107 -11.05 -23.91 -2.92
N GLU A 108 -11.01 -24.86 -3.86
CA GLU A 108 -9.76 -25.49 -4.29
C GLU A 108 -9.03 -24.60 -5.31
N PRO A 109 -7.72 -24.35 -5.13
CA PRO A 109 -6.94 -23.60 -6.09
C PRO A 109 -6.81 -24.38 -7.41
N PRO A 110 -6.84 -23.70 -8.56
CA PRO A 110 -6.62 -24.35 -9.83
C PRO A 110 -5.19 -24.89 -9.95
N ILE A 111 -5.01 -25.84 -10.87
CA ILE A 111 -3.66 -26.34 -11.20
C ILE A 111 -2.96 -25.33 -12.09
N VAL A 112 -1.70 -24.99 -11.74
CA VAL A 112 -0.86 -24.14 -12.60
C VAL A 112 -0.53 -24.89 -13.87
N PRO A 113 -0.92 -24.38 -15.06
CA PRO A 113 -0.61 -25.04 -16.33
C PRO A 113 0.91 -25.10 -16.55
N HIS A 114 1.34 -26.15 -17.27
CA HIS A 114 2.77 -26.28 -17.63
C HIS A 114 3.25 -25.05 -18.44
N GLY A 115 4.33 -24.43 -17.97
CA GLY A 115 4.89 -23.24 -18.60
C GLY A 115 4.25 -21.90 -18.16
N SER A 116 3.24 -21.93 -17.29
CA SER A 116 2.65 -20.76 -16.64
C SER A 116 3.27 -20.53 -15.25
N THR A 117 3.08 -19.33 -14.72
CA THR A 117 3.46 -18.99 -13.35
C THR A 117 2.23 -18.88 -12.45
N ALA A 118 2.41 -19.05 -11.15
CA ALA A 118 1.39 -18.78 -10.14
C ALA A 118 0.83 -17.36 -10.28
N ARG A 119 1.71 -16.43 -10.56
CA ARG A 119 1.42 -15.02 -10.75
C ARG A 119 0.46 -14.78 -11.92
N ASP A 120 0.72 -15.40 -13.08
CA ASP A 120 -0.16 -15.23 -14.25
C ASP A 120 -1.54 -15.82 -14.01
N VAL A 121 -1.60 -17.03 -13.44
CA VAL A 121 -2.87 -17.70 -13.10
C VAL A 121 -3.66 -16.88 -12.09
N TYR A 122 -3.01 -16.36 -11.06
CA TYR A 122 -3.69 -15.57 -10.02
C TYR A 122 -4.17 -14.22 -10.55
N ALA A 123 -3.39 -13.57 -11.42
CA ALA A 123 -3.81 -12.34 -12.08
C ALA A 123 -5.08 -12.53 -12.91
N ASP A 124 -5.17 -13.64 -13.64
CA ASP A 124 -6.37 -13.96 -14.43
C ASP A 124 -7.61 -14.24 -13.55
N ILE A 125 -7.42 -14.84 -12.38
CA ILE A 125 -8.48 -15.05 -11.40
C ILE A 125 -8.97 -13.71 -10.86
N VAL A 126 -8.06 -12.87 -10.40
CA VAL A 126 -8.39 -11.55 -9.85
C VAL A 126 -9.07 -10.69 -10.92
N ARG A 127 -8.55 -10.69 -12.16
CA ARG A 127 -9.13 -9.92 -13.28
C ARG A 127 -10.58 -10.33 -13.53
N ARG A 128 -10.86 -11.63 -13.64
CA ARG A 128 -12.24 -12.14 -13.82
C ARG A 128 -13.18 -11.75 -12.68
N GLN A 129 -12.70 -11.80 -11.44
CA GLN A 129 -13.51 -11.37 -10.29
C GLN A 129 -13.86 -9.88 -10.34
N PHE A 130 -12.93 -9.04 -10.80
CA PHE A 130 -13.22 -7.62 -11.00
C PHE A 130 -14.20 -7.40 -12.15
N GLU A 131 -14.06 -8.15 -13.24
CA GLU A 131 -15.00 -8.12 -14.38
C GLU A 131 -16.42 -8.49 -13.94
N GLU A 132 -16.57 -9.59 -13.20
CA GLU A 132 -17.87 -10.03 -12.67
C GLU A 132 -18.45 -9.03 -11.65
N LYS A 133 -17.61 -8.52 -10.76
CA LYS A 133 -18.04 -7.62 -9.67
C LYS A 133 -18.50 -6.25 -10.17
N TYR A 134 -17.84 -5.71 -11.17
CA TYR A 134 -18.05 -4.34 -11.63
C TYR A 134 -18.73 -4.24 -13.00
N ASP A 135 -19.03 -5.38 -13.62
CA ASP A 135 -19.61 -5.46 -14.99
C ASP A 135 -18.80 -4.64 -16.01
N GLN A 136 -17.46 -4.69 -15.90
CA GLN A 136 -16.52 -3.94 -16.73
C GLN A 136 -15.39 -4.84 -17.17
N SER A 137 -14.84 -4.62 -18.38
CA SER A 137 -13.67 -5.38 -18.84
C SER A 137 -12.36 -4.81 -18.24
N PHE A 138 -11.55 -5.71 -17.70
CA PHE A 138 -10.20 -5.44 -17.22
C PHE A 138 -9.12 -6.16 -18.05
N SER A 139 -9.47 -6.62 -19.26
CA SER A 139 -8.54 -7.35 -20.15
C SER A 139 -7.32 -6.51 -20.58
N HIS A 140 -7.44 -5.18 -20.58
CA HIS A 140 -6.36 -4.25 -20.92
C HIS A 140 -5.37 -4.03 -19.77
N VAL A 141 -5.70 -4.45 -18.54
CA VAL A 141 -4.88 -4.22 -17.35
C VAL A 141 -3.79 -5.28 -17.25
N SER A 142 -2.54 -4.86 -17.13
CA SER A 142 -1.39 -5.77 -17.03
C SER A 142 -1.38 -6.56 -15.71
N THR A 143 -0.65 -7.68 -15.69
CA THR A 143 -0.46 -8.49 -14.47
C THR A 143 0.07 -7.65 -13.29
N ALA A 144 1.02 -6.75 -13.54
CA ALA A 144 1.54 -5.86 -12.51
C ALA A 144 0.48 -4.91 -11.93
N GLN A 145 -0.33 -4.30 -12.80
CA GLN A 145 -1.42 -3.41 -12.36
C GLN A 145 -2.51 -4.14 -11.57
N VAL A 146 -2.71 -5.44 -11.86
CA VAL A 146 -3.67 -6.28 -11.14
C VAL A 146 -3.15 -6.71 -9.78
N LEU A 147 -1.88 -7.11 -9.66
CA LEU A 147 -1.37 -7.81 -8.48
C LEU A 147 -0.40 -7.01 -7.62
N ASP A 148 0.49 -6.21 -8.24
CA ASP A 148 1.59 -5.61 -7.51
C ASP A 148 1.13 -4.49 -6.59
N SER A 149 1.79 -4.36 -5.45
CA SER A 149 1.68 -3.17 -4.64
C SER A 149 2.50 -2.06 -5.31
N ILE A 150 1.81 -1.25 -6.10
CA ILE A 150 2.36 -0.06 -6.74
C ILE A 150 1.94 1.14 -5.91
N GLU A 151 2.89 1.72 -5.20
CA GLU A 151 2.63 2.84 -4.31
C GLU A 151 3.40 4.07 -4.75
N TYR A 152 2.68 5.15 -4.97
CA TYR A 152 3.25 6.48 -5.16
C TYR A 152 3.14 7.27 -3.87
N PHE A 153 4.21 7.96 -3.53
CA PHE A 153 4.19 8.99 -2.50
C PHE A 153 4.17 10.36 -3.16
N LEU A 154 3.22 11.20 -2.77
CA LEU A 154 3.17 12.60 -3.12
C LEU A 154 3.44 13.42 -1.85
N PHE A 155 4.54 14.16 -1.85
CA PHE A 155 4.89 15.06 -0.75
C PHE A 155 3.71 16.01 -0.45
N PRO A 156 3.41 16.39 0.80
CA PRO A 156 4.19 16.01 1.98
C PRO A 156 3.76 14.69 2.63
N ASN A 157 2.57 14.15 2.35
CA ASN A 157 1.98 13.14 3.24
C ASN A 157 0.93 12.23 2.60
N MET A 158 0.85 12.17 1.27
CA MET A 158 -0.12 11.33 0.57
C MET A 158 0.55 10.11 -0.08
N PHE A 159 -0.09 8.96 0.05
CA PHE A 159 0.28 7.70 -0.59
C PHE A 159 -0.86 7.27 -1.49
N LEU A 160 -0.55 6.94 -2.73
CA LEU A 160 -1.52 6.68 -3.77
C LEU A 160 -1.27 5.29 -4.36
N PHE A 161 -2.23 4.40 -4.22
CA PHE A 161 -2.18 3.06 -4.78
C PHE A 161 -3.17 2.97 -5.96
N PRO A 162 -2.70 3.14 -7.19
CA PRO A 162 -3.57 3.14 -8.36
C PRO A 162 -3.98 1.75 -8.85
N GLY A 163 -3.30 0.68 -8.38
CA GLY A 163 -3.55 -0.71 -8.78
C GLY A 163 -4.97 -1.19 -8.49
N LEU A 164 -5.35 -2.34 -9.05
CA LEU A 164 -6.68 -2.92 -8.80
C LEU A 164 -6.73 -3.68 -7.46
N SER A 165 -5.67 -4.39 -7.10
CA SER A 165 -5.61 -5.21 -5.88
C SER A 165 -5.63 -4.37 -4.60
N LEU A 166 -5.08 -3.18 -4.64
CA LEU A 166 -4.98 -2.25 -3.51
C LEU A 166 -5.39 -0.83 -3.95
N PRO A 167 -6.67 -0.61 -4.30
CA PRO A 167 -7.14 0.69 -4.78
C PRO A 167 -7.41 1.63 -3.59
N MET A 168 -6.39 2.35 -3.13
CA MET A 168 -6.51 3.15 -1.92
C MET A 168 -5.62 4.39 -1.91
N VAL A 169 -5.91 5.29 -0.99
CA VAL A 169 -5.10 6.47 -0.69
C VAL A 169 -4.87 6.52 0.81
N TYR A 170 -3.63 6.77 1.24
CA TYR A 170 -3.29 7.11 2.62
C TYR A 170 -2.98 8.59 2.73
N ARG A 171 -3.25 9.12 3.92
CA ARG A 171 -2.81 10.46 4.27
C ARG A 171 -2.42 10.50 5.74
N PHE A 172 -1.17 10.89 6.02
CA PHE A 172 -0.68 11.09 7.38
C PHE A 172 -0.69 12.58 7.72
N ARG A 173 -1.47 12.97 8.71
CA ARG A 173 -1.57 14.36 9.15
C ARG A 173 -1.05 14.51 10.58
N PRO A 174 -0.31 15.58 10.92
CA PRO A 174 0.06 15.82 12.29
C PRO A 174 -1.19 15.95 13.17
N ASP A 175 -1.15 15.42 14.40
CA ASP A 175 -2.13 15.76 15.42
C ASP A 175 -1.86 17.19 15.90
N PRO A 176 -2.83 18.12 15.78
CA PRO A 176 -2.61 19.51 16.17
C PRO A 176 -2.32 19.70 17.66
N SER A 177 -2.73 18.75 18.49
CA SER A 177 -2.62 18.82 19.95
C SER A 177 -1.40 18.09 20.51
N ASP A 178 -0.80 17.19 19.72
CA ASP A 178 0.27 16.32 20.22
C ASP A 178 1.22 15.89 19.08
N PRO A 179 2.47 16.42 19.05
CA PRO A 179 3.43 16.09 18.00
C PRO A 179 3.90 14.63 18.01
N ASP A 180 3.63 13.88 19.08
CA ASP A 180 3.95 12.46 19.19
C ASP A 180 2.85 11.56 18.63
N HIS A 181 1.78 12.15 18.11
CA HIS A 181 0.67 11.45 17.47
C HIS A 181 0.39 12.02 16.07
N CYS A 182 -0.28 11.23 15.26
CA CYS A 182 -0.77 11.66 13.97
C CYS A 182 -2.18 11.09 13.69
N LEU A 183 -2.84 11.67 12.70
CA LEU A 183 -4.09 11.17 12.13
C LEU A 183 -3.77 10.46 10.83
N PHE A 184 -4.14 9.21 10.75
CA PHE A 184 -3.97 8.37 9.59
C PHE A 184 -5.33 8.17 8.90
N ASP A 185 -5.48 8.71 7.71
CA ASP A 185 -6.65 8.52 6.87
C ASP A 185 -6.38 7.37 5.88
N LEU A 186 -7.30 6.41 5.83
CA LEU A 186 -7.37 5.34 4.85
C LEU A 186 -8.62 5.55 3.98
N LEU A 187 -8.42 5.74 2.69
CA LEU A 187 -9.48 5.96 1.73
C LEU A 187 -9.47 4.80 0.72
N PHE A 188 -10.47 3.94 0.80
CA PHE A 188 -10.63 2.83 -0.15
C PHE A 188 -11.41 3.29 -1.36
N LEU A 189 -10.91 2.97 -2.55
CA LEU A 189 -11.48 3.39 -3.80
C LEU A 189 -12.19 2.23 -4.49
N ARG A 190 -13.29 2.55 -5.20
CA ARG A 190 -13.98 1.62 -6.10
C ARG A 190 -14.23 2.26 -7.45
N PRO A 191 -14.29 1.47 -8.53
CA PRO A 191 -14.76 1.97 -9.82
C PRO A 191 -16.14 2.62 -9.70
N ASN A 192 -16.34 3.70 -10.43
CA ASN A 192 -17.65 4.31 -10.54
C ASN A 192 -18.63 3.35 -11.23
N PRO A 193 -19.92 3.37 -10.86
CA PRO A 193 -20.93 2.61 -11.59
C PRO A 193 -21.02 3.09 -13.05
N MET A 194 -21.24 2.18 -13.99
CA MET A 194 -21.29 2.50 -15.44
C MET A 194 -22.44 3.42 -15.80
N ASP A 195 -23.62 3.19 -15.23
CA ASP A 195 -24.88 3.82 -15.64
C ASP A 195 -25.50 4.72 -14.53
N ALA A 196 -24.71 5.12 -13.54
CA ALA A 196 -25.18 5.97 -12.44
C ALA A 196 -24.09 6.96 -12.00
N GLU A 197 -24.50 8.05 -11.37
CA GLU A 197 -23.56 8.95 -10.73
C GLU A 197 -22.85 8.25 -9.56
N PRO A 198 -21.53 8.51 -9.34
CA PRO A 198 -20.84 7.97 -8.21
C PRO A 198 -21.48 8.44 -6.89
N PRO A 199 -21.53 7.59 -5.85
CA PRO A 199 -22.05 7.99 -4.56
C PRO A 199 -21.21 9.12 -3.96
N PRO A 200 -21.78 9.96 -3.09
CA PRO A 200 -21.00 10.95 -2.35
C PRO A 200 -19.97 10.27 -1.46
N PRO A 201 -18.82 10.92 -1.17
CA PRO A 201 -17.85 10.38 -0.24
C PRO A 201 -18.47 10.06 1.12
N PRO A 202 -18.16 8.91 1.73
CA PRO A 202 -18.69 8.53 3.03
C PRO A 202 -18.09 9.40 4.14
N GLU A 203 -18.83 9.55 5.23
CA GLU A 203 -18.29 10.14 6.46
C GLU A 203 -17.16 9.25 7.02
N PRO A 204 -16.11 9.85 7.61
CA PRO A 204 -15.03 9.08 8.20
C PRO A 204 -15.49 8.21 9.38
N VAL A 205 -15.07 6.94 9.38
CA VAL A 205 -15.16 6.05 10.54
C VAL A 205 -13.96 6.31 11.44
N PHE A 206 -14.19 6.86 12.62
CA PHE A 206 -13.12 7.15 13.58
C PHE A 206 -12.76 5.91 14.40
N VAL A 207 -11.47 5.60 14.43
CA VAL A 207 -10.90 4.47 15.18
C VAL A 207 -9.95 5.01 16.25
N ASP A 208 -10.21 4.65 17.50
CA ASP A 208 -9.34 5.04 18.62
C ASP A 208 -7.95 4.39 18.54
N VAL A 209 -6.97 4.97 19.22
CA VAL A 209 -5.59 4.50 19.23
C VAL A 209 -5.44 3.03 19.67
N HIS A 210 -6.32 2.55 20.55
CA HIS A 210 -6.29 1.18 21.07
C HIS A 210 -7.27 0.22 20.38
N GLN A 211 -8.13 0.74 19.51
CA GLN A 211 -9.12 -0.04 18.79
C GLN A 211 -8.48 -0.71 17.57
N SER A 212 -8.86 -1.97 17.32
CA SER A 212 -8.41 -2.71 16.14
C SER A 212 -9.11 -2.20 14.87
N TYR A 213 -8.38 -2.17 13.76
CA TYR A 213 -8.98 -1.95 12.45
C TYR A 213 -9.96 -3.07 12.05
N MET A 214 -9.78 -4.28 12.61
CA MET A 214 -10.69 -5.41 12.36
C MET A 214 -12.12 -5.15 12.85
N GLU A 215 -12.33 -4.17 13.71
CA GLU A 215 -13.66 -3.77 14.20
C GLU A 215 -14.41 -2.88 13.20
N VAL A 216 -13.73 -2.41 12.14
CA VAL A 216 -14.36 -1.55 11.14
C VAL A 216 -15.05 -2.39 10.08
N GLU A 217 -16.36 -2.20 9.93
CA GLU A 217 -17.13 -2.85 8.87
C GLU A 217 -16.60 -2.45 7.48
N GLY A 218 -16.46 -3.43 6.61
CA GLY A 218 -16.02 -3.22 5.23
C GLY A 218 -14.51 -3.25 4.99
N ILE A 219 -13.67 -3.16 6.02
CA ILE A 219 -12.20 -3.23 5.85
C ILE A 219 -11.71 -4.64 5.49
N GLY A 220 -12.45 -5.66 5.89
CA GLY A 220 -12.09 -7.05 5.66
C GLY A 220 -10.74 -7.43 6.27
N ARG A 221 -10.00 -8.31 5.58
CA ARG A 221 -8.70 -8.81 6.05
C ARG A 221 -7.60 -7.74 6.13
N LEU A 222 -7.73 -6.64 5.42
CA LEU A 222 -6.78 -5.55 5.49
C LEU A 222 -6.71 -4.94 6.89
N GLY A 223 -7.76 -5.07 7.70
CA GLY A 223 -7.75 -4.65 9.10
C GLY A 223 -6.59 -5.27 9.90
N ALA A 224 -6.38 -6.59 9.75
CA ALA A 224 -5.26 -7.27 10.42
C ALA A 224 -3.90 -6.77 9.92
N VAL A 225 -3.76 -6.50 8.62
CA VAL A 225 -2.53 -5.94 8.03
C VAL A 225 -2.21 -4.58 8.64
N TYR A 226 -3.20 -3.69 8.74
CA TYR A 226 -2.99 -2.37 9.36
C TYR A 226 -2.73 -2.44 10.87
N ASP A 227 -3.32 -3.41 11.58
CA ASP A 227 -2.97 -3.65 12.99
C ASP A 227 -1.52 -4.10 13.13
N GLU A 228 -1.02 -4.98 12.25
CA GLU A 228 0.39 -5.38 12.19
C GLU A 228 1.30 -4.19 11.88
N ASP A 229 1.02 -3.43 10.81
CA ASP A 229 1.81 -2.27 10.37
C ASP A 229 1.93 -1.18 11.44
N THR A 230 0.86 -0.93 12.17
CA THR A 230 0.83 0.17 13.15
C THR A 230 1.19 -0.25 14.57
N SER A 231 1.31 -1.55 14.84
CA SER A 231 1.56 -2.10 16.19
C SER A 231 2.87 -1.66 16.83
N ASN A 232 3.90 -1.45 16.04
CA ASN A 232 5.25 -1.12 16.51
C ASN A 232 5.53 0.39 16.62
N LEU A 233 4.65 1.27 16.10
CA LEU A 233 4.86 2.71 16.03
C LEU A 233 5.10 3.38 17.39
N ALA A 234 4.37 2.94 18.42
CA ALA A 234 4.60 3.41 19.79
C ALA A 234 6.00 3.05 20.32
N ALA A 235 6.49 1.86 19.98
CA ALA A 235 7.82 1.42 20.38
C ALA A 235 8.91 2.20 19.61
N GLN A 236 8.71 2.45 18.33
CA GLN A 236 9.61 3.30 17.53
C GLN A 236 9.68 4.72 18.08
N THR A 237 8.55 5.31 18.43
CA THR A 237 8.50 6.66 19.03
C THR A 237 9.32 6.72 20.32
N ARG A 238 9.20 5.71 21.21
CA ARG A 238 10.05 5.61 22.41
C ARG A 238 11.52 5.44 22.07
N GLY A 239 11.82 4.64 21.05
CA GLY A 239 13.19 4.43 20.56
C GLY A 239 13.83 5.73 20.08
N PHE A 240 13.14 6.55 19.30
CA PHE A 240 13.63 7.85 18.85
C PHE A 240 13.93 8.78 20.02
N LYS A 241 13.03 8.85 21.00
CA LYS A 241 13.21 9.72 22.18
C LYS A 241 14.34 9.29 23.12
N SER A 242 14.67 8.01 23.15
CA SER A 242 15.72 7.45 24.00
C SER A 242 17.07 7.30 23.30
N SER A 243 17.13 7.58 22.00
CA SER A 243 18.36 7.45 21.21
C SER A 243 19.40 8.49 21.59
N ILE A 244 20.63 8.04 21.85
CA ILE A 244 21.80 8.92 22.04
C ILE A 244 22.21 9.56 20.68
N LYS A 245 21.95 8.87 19.59
CA LYS A 245 22.26 9.35 18.25
C LYS A 245 21.27 10.44 17.83
N SER A 246 21.76 11.56 17.35
CA SER A 246 20.98 12.75 16.98
C SER A 246 20.20 12.60 15.66
N GLY A 247 20.13 11.45 15.06
CA GLY A 247 19.40 11.18 13.81
C GLY A 247 19.50 9.73 13.42
N GLN A 248 18.78 9.36 12.37
CA GLN A 248 18.78 8.01 11.82
C GLN A 248 19.84 7.84 10.73
N THR A 249 20.31 6.61 10.54
CA THR A 249 21.07 6.23 9.34
C THR A 249 20.13 5.53 8.39
N LEU A 250 19.89 6.13 7.25
CA LEU A 250 19.04 5.58 6.21
C LEU A 250 19.87 4.87 5.14
N GLY A 251 19.43 3.71 4.73
CA GLY A 251 20.03 2.93 3.65
C GLY A 251 19.98 3.65 2.30
N ASN A 252 20.89 3.27 1.39
CA ASN A 252 21.01 3.97 0.11
C ASN A 252 19.87 3.61 -0.87
N TYR A 253 19.46 2.35 -0.93
CA TYR A 253 18.49 1.88 -1.90
C TYR A 253 17.09 1.70 -1.28
N GLN A 254 16.95 0.84 -0.29
CA GLN A 254 15.64 0.50 0.27
C GLN A 254 14.96 1.67 1.00
N GLU A 255 15.74 2.65 1.51
CA GLU A 255 15.23 3.82 2.19
C GLU A 255 15.42 5.12 1.40
N ILE A 256 15.60 5.02 0.07
CA ILE A 256 15.76 6.19 -0.80
C ILE A 256 14.55 7.14 -0.71
N ARG A 257 13.34 6.60 -0.53
CA ARG A 257 12.10 7.39 -0.42
C ARG A 257 12.00 8.12 0.91
N ALA A 258 12.41 7.50 2.02
CA ALA A 258 12.52 8.17 3.33
C ALA A 258 13.54 9.31 3.26
N ARG A 259 14.71 9.07 2.64
CA ARG A 259 15.71 10.13 2.39
C ARG A 259 15.15 11.26 1.52
N HIS A 260 14.36 10.92 0.52
CA HIS A 260 13.70 11.90 -0.34
C HIS A 260 12.71 12.76 0.44
N LEU A 261 11.86 12.13 1.30
CA LEU A 261 10.95 12.84 2.19
C LEU A 261 11.70 13.89 3.05
N HIS A 262 12.76 13.47 3.74
CA HIS A 262 13.55 14.39 4.59
C HIS A 262 14.19 15.52 3.80
N LYS A 263 14.78 15.21 2.63
CA LYS A 263 15.33 16.24 1.74
C LYS A 263 14.29 17.27 1.32
N MET A 264 13.04 16.82 1.07
CA MET A 264 11.98 17.75 0.71
C MET A 264 11.50 18.57 1.92
N ILE A 265 11.42 17.98 3.10
CA ILE A 265 11.12 18.71 4.33
C ILE A 265 12.16 19.83 4.54
N ASP A 266 13.45 19.52 4.48
CA ASP A 266 14.53 20.50 4.63
C ASP A 266 14.40 21.63 3.61
N LYS A 267 14.18 21.28 2.33
CA LYS A 267 13.97 22.25 1.27
C LYS A 267 12.81 23.22 1.56
N TYR A 268 11.65 22.70 2.00
CA TYR A 268 10.47 23.53 2.26
C TYR A 268 10.61 24.35 3.56
N LEU A 269 11.44 23.92 4.48
CA LEU A 269 11.79 24.68 5.70
C LEU A 269 12.90 25.70 5.46
N GLY A 270 13.56 25.67 4.30
CA GLY A 270 14.70 26.54 4.00
C GLY A 270 15.97 26.17 4.75
N ALA A 271 16.11 24.90 5.13
CA ALA A 271 17.24 24.37 5.90
C ALA A 271 18.36 23.83 4.99
#